data_42ddcadabab6287f48613ba5eec7c426
#
_entry.id   42ddcadabab6287f48613ba5eec7c426
#
_cell.length_a   1.000
_cell.length_b   1.000
_cell.length_c   1.000
_cell.angle_alpha   90.00
_cell.angle_beta   90.00
_cell.angle_gamma   90.00
#
_symmetry.space_group_name_H-M   'P 1'
#
loop_
_entity.id
_entity.type
_entity.pdbx_description
1 polymer ?
#
loop_
_entity_poly.entity_id
_entity_poly.type
_entity_poly.pdbx_seq_one_letter_code
_entity_poly.pdbx_strand_id
1 'polypeptide(L)'
;VRLRIGRIEGDLEDLRRVVERATRFVVDQAVPEGPHWHEELLPQASLEIPSLRPAVLRRSTRDCLDEYRRFRHLVRNVYAFVFDRARLRGPARGLPKCFEDVSRDLQAFREFLERLHPEISSSTQGEEQ
;
A
#
# COMPACT_ATOMS: atom_id res chain seq x y z
N VAL A 1 23.52 12.02 27.19
CA VAL A 1 22.20 11.49 27.55
C VAL A 1 21.09 12.51 27.22
N ARG A 2 21.25 13.79 27.59
CA ARG A 2 20.25 14.84 27.26
C ARG A 2 20.07 15.09 25.76
N LEU A 3 21.14 15.02 24.95
CA LEU A 3 21.09 15.18 23.50
C LEU A 3 20.34 14.03 22.78
N ARG A 4 20.42 12.80 23.29
CA ARG A 4 19.68 11.66 22.75
C ARG A 4 18.19 11.73 23.09
N ILE A 5 17.84 12.21 24.28
CA ILE A 5 16.44 12.38 24.70
C ILE A 5 15.77 13.49 23.87
N GLY A 6 16.43 14.63 23.68
CA GLY A 6 15.92 15.72 22.84
C GLY A 6 15.73 15.32 21.37
N ARG A 7 16.60 14.44 20.84
CA ARG A 7 16.45 13.91 19.49
C ARG A 7 15.24 12.97 19.38
N ILE A 8 15.07 12.08 20.37
CA ILE A 8 13.91 11.18 20.42
C ILE A 8 12.60 11.97 20.54
N GLU A 9 12.57 13.03 21.35
CA GLU A 9 11.40 13.91 21.45
C GLU A 9 11.10 14.62 20.13
N GLY A 10 12.12 15.08 19.40
CA GLY A 10 11.98 15.66 18.07
C GLY A 10 11.44 14.66 17.06
N ASP A 11 11.97 13.45 17.05
CA ASP A 11 11.53 12.36 16.17
C ASP A 11 10.08 11.94 16.46
N LEU A 12 9.69 11.90 17.73
CA LEU A 12 8.31 11.63 18.16
C LEU A 12 7.34 12.73 17.75
N GLU A 13 7.75 13.99 17.82
CA GLU A 13 6.94 15.13 17.38
C GLU A 13 6.74 15.13 15.87
N ASP A 14 7.79 14.82 15.11
CA ASP A 14 7.71 14.69 13.66
C ASP A 14 6.82 13.52 13.24
N LEU A 15 6.93 12.37 13.92
CA LEU A 15 6.05 11.23 13.74
C LEU A 15 4.60 11.58 14.05
N ARG A 16 4.36 12.32 15.15
CA ARG A 16 3.04 12.80 15.52
C ARG A 16 2.42 13.66 14.43
N ARG A 17 3.18 14.60 13.85
CA ARG A 17 2.71 15.46 12.74
C ARG A 17 2.36 14.64 11.49
N VAL A 18 3.15 13.61 11.18
CA VAL A 18 2.86 12.71 10.06
C VAL A 18 1.59 11.91 10.32
N VAL A 19 1.43 11.38 11.53
CA VAL A 19 0.24 10.64 11.94
C VAL A 19 -0.99 11.56 11.93
N GLU A 20 -0.89 12.79 12.42
CA GLU A 20 -1.99 13.77 12.38
C GLU A 20 -2.38 14.13 10.95
N ARG A 21 -1.41 14.31 10.03
CA ARG A 21 -1.70 14.52 8.60
C ARG A 21 -2.37 13.31 7.96
N ALA A 22 -1.85 12.13 8.24
CA ALA A 22 -2.42 10.89 7.75
C ALA A 22 -3.83 10.68 8.31
N THR A 23 -4.04 10.97 9.59
CA THR A 23 -5.34 10.87 10.26
C THR A 23 -6.34 11.87 9.69
N ARG A 24 -5.94 13.14 9.47
CA ARG A 24 -6.79 14.12 8.79
C ARG A 24 -7.16 13.67 7.39
N PHE A 25 -6.18 13.19 6.66
CA PHE A 25 -6.42 12.65 5.31
C PHE A 25 -7.40 11.48 5.35
N VAL A 26 -7.26 10.57 6.31
CA VAL A 26 -8.13 9.42 6.53
C VAL A 26 -9.52 9.85 7.00
N VAL A 27 -9.63 10.90 7.82
CA VAL A 27 -10.90 11.45 8.28
C VAL A 27 -11.63 12.24 7.18
N ASP A 28 -10.89 13.02 6.38
CA ASP A 28 -11.44 13.78 5.27
C ASP A 28 -11.82 12.89 4.08
N GLN A 29 -11.16 11.76 3.95
CA GLN A 29 -11.52 10.69 3.01
C GLN A 29 -12.04 9.53 3.85
N ALA A 30 -13.33 9.35 3.91
CA ALA A 30 -13.94 8.23 4.63
C ALA A 30 -13.17 6.93 4.35
N VAL A 31 -12.55 6.37 5.39
CA VAL A 31 -11.94 5.05 5.28
C VAL A 31 -13.02 4.08 4.82
N PRO A 32 -12.79 3.32 3.75
CA PRO A 32 -13.77 2.36 3.32
C PRO A 32 -14.11 1.39 4.45
N GLU A 33 -15.35 1.43 4.89
CA GLU A 33 -15.87 0.53 5.91
C GLU A 33 -16.94 -0.38 5.31
N GLY A 34 -17.22 -1.48 5.98
CA GLY A 34 -18.24 -2.42 5.54
C GLY A 34 -17.72 -3.52 4.62
N PRO A 35 -18.63 -4.34 4.04
CA PRO A 35 -18.26 -5.57 3.33
C PRO A 35 -17.52 -5.32 1.99
N HIS A 36 -17.59 -4.12 1.45
CA HIS A 36 -17.01 -3.73 0.16
C HIS A 36 -15.77 -2.83 0.28
N TRP A 37 -15.19 -2.69 1.48
CA TRP A 37 -14.03 -1.82 1.71
C TRP A 37 -12.86 -2.09 0.75
N HIS A 38 -12.64 -3.34 0.37
CA HIS A 38 -11.57 -3.74 -0.54
C HIS A 38 -11.80 -3.27 -2.00
N GLU A 39 -13.05 -2.97 -2.38
CA GLU A 39 -13.36 -2.42 -3.69
C GLU A 39 -12.97 -0.93 -3.78
N GLU A 40 -13.05 -0.23 -2.67
CA GLU A 40 -12.70 1.19 -2.57
C GLU A 40 -11.21 1.42 -2.30
N LEU A 41 -10.55 0.48 -1.62
CA LEU A 41 -9.15 0.59 -1.23
C LEU A 41 -8.21 0.71 -2.44
N LEU A 42 -8.39 -0.11 -3.45
CA LEU A 42 -7.56 -0.09 -4.66
C LEU A 42 -7.65 1.23 -5.44
N PRO A 43 -8.86 1.78 -5.69
CA PRO A 43 -8.98 3.12 -6.26
C PRO A 43 -8.29 4.19 -5.44
N GLN A 44 -8.44 4.19 -4.11
CA GLN A 44 -7.78 5.15 -3.23
C GLN A 44 -6.26 5.05 -3.26
N ALA A 45 -5.71 3.84 -3.30
CA ALA A 45 -4.27 3.61 -3.40
C ALA A 45 -3.68 4.13 -4.73
N SER A 46 -4.49 4.21 -5.78
CA SER A 46 -4.07 4.72 -7.09
C SER A 46 -4.29 6.22 -7.29
N LEU A 47 -4.83 6.93 -6.29
CA LEU A 47 -4.99 8.37 -6.34
C LEU A 47 -3.73 9.09 -5.88
N GLU A 48 -3.30 10.05 -6.68
CA GLU A 48 -2.35 11.07 -6.26
C GLU A 48 -3.09 12.14 -5.45
N ILE A 49 -2.48 12.55 -4.35
CA ILE A 49 -2.99 13.65 -3.55
C ILE A 49 -2.00 14.79 -3.67
N PRO A 50 -2.35 15.85 -4.42
CA PRO A 50 -1.47 16.99 -4.60
C PRO A 50 -0.96 17.54 -3.26
N SER A 51 0.30 17.87 -3.19
CA SER A 51 0.99 18.41 -2.00
C SER A 51 1.08 17.48 -0.79
N LEU A 52 0.58 16.24 -0.87
CA LEU A 52 0.62 15.29 0.24
C LEU A 52 1.40 14.02 -0.10
N ARG A 53 0.97 13.29 -1.11
CA ARG A 53 1.60 12.04 -1.53
C ARG A 53 1.36 11.70 -3.00
N PRO A 54 2.30 11.00 -3.66
CA PRO A 54 2.04 10.38 -4.94
C PRO A 54 1.07 9.20 -4.78
N ALA A 55 0.58 8.67 -5.89
CA ALA A 55 -0.15 7.42 -5.88
C ALA A 55 0.74 6.29 -5.31
N VAL A 56 0.17 5.44 -4.46
CA VAL A 56 0.88 4.25 -3.93
C VAL A 56 1.01 3.20 -5.03
N LEU A 57 -0.05 3.00 -5.81
CA LEU A 57 -0.11 2.06 -6.92
C LEU A 57 -0.35 2.81 -8.23
N ARG A 58 0.38 2.44 -9.27
CA ARG A 58 0.06 2.89 -10.61
C ARG A 58 -1.31 2.32 -11.05
N ARG A 59 -1.95 3.00 -11.96
CA ARG A 59 -3.26 2.59 -12.46
C ARG A 59 -3.26 1.16 -13.03
N SER A 60 -2.22 0.80 -13.79
CA SER A 60 -2.07 -0.55 -14.34
C SER A 60 -1.92 -1.62 -13.26
N THR A 61 -1.19 -1.33 -12.18
CA THR A 61 -1.03 -2.23 -11.04
C THR A 61 -2.33 -2.40 -10.28
N ARG A 62 -3.07 -1.31 -10.06
CA ARG A 62 -4.42 -1.35 -9.48
C ARG A 62 -5.34 -2.25 -10.31
N ASP A 63 -5.38 -2.06 -11.63
CA ASP A 63 -6.26 -2.81 -12.51
C ASP A 63 -5.91 -4.31 -12.47
N CYS A 64 -4.63 -4.65 -12.44
CA CYS A 64 -4.17 -6.03 -12.25
C CYS A 64 -4.65 -6.63 -10.93
N LEU A 65 -4.49 -5.92 -9.82
CA LEU A 65 -4.94 -6.39 -8.51
C LEU A 65 -6.47 -6.52 -8.45
N ASP A 66 -7.21 -5.63 -9.12
CA ASP A 66 -8.66 -5.71 -9.16
C ASP A 66 -9.17 -6.96 -9.90
N GLU A 67 -8.46 -7.41 -10.92
CA GLU A 67 -8.76 -8.69 -11.59
C GLU A 67 -8.61 -9.87 -10.61
N TYR A 68 -7.55 -9.92 -9.80
CA TYR A 68 -7.38 -10.96 -8.77
C TYR A 68 -8.41 -10.85 -7.65
N ARG A 69 -8.79 -9.66 -7.26
CA ARG A 69 -9.87 -9.43 -6.29
C ARG A 69 -11.19 -10.01 -6.79
N ARG A 70 -11.55 -9.73 -8.04
CA ARG A 70 -12.76 -10.28 -8.67
C ARG A 70 -12.69 -11.79 -8.78
N PHE A 71 -11.56 -12.32 -9.18
CA PHE A 71 -11.34 -13.76 -9.27
C PHE A 71 -11.50 -14.44 -7.90
N ARG A 72 -10.90 -13.87 -6.86
CA ARG A 72 -11.07 -14.36 -5.48
C ARG A 72 -12.52 -14.34 -5.06
N HIS A 73 -13.26 -13.28 -5.34
CA HIS A 73 -14.68 -13.17 -5.04
C HIS A 73 -15.49 -14.25 -5.75
N LEU A 74 -15.22 -14.49 -7.03
CA LEU A 74 -15.86 -15.54 -7.82
C LEU A 74 -15.63 -16.92 -7.20
N VAL A 75 -14.39 -17.25 -6.87
CA VAL A 75 -14.02 -18.55 -6.26
C VAL A 75 -14.70 -18.76 -4.92
N ARG A 76 -14.83 -17.74 -4.09
CA ARG A 76 -15.41 -17.85 -2.75
C ARG A 76 -16.93 -17.93 -2.75
N ASN A 77 -17.60 -17.31 -3.71
CA ASN A 77 -19.07 -17.16 -3.69
C ASN A 77 -19.79 -18.11 -4.65
N VAL A 78 -19.07 -18.80 -5.52
CA VAL A 78 -19.66 -19.74 -6.46
C VAL A 78 -19.35 -21.16 -6.03
N TYR A 79 -20.24 -21.74 -5.26
CA TYR A 79 -20.13 -23.15 -4.77
C TYR A 79 -20.14 -24.21 -5.89
N ALA A 80 -20.61 -23.87 -7.07
CA ALA A 80 -20.68 -24.74 -8.25
C ALA A 80 -19.55 -24.47 -9.26
N PHE A 81 -18.51 -23.74 -8.86
CA PHE A 81 -17.38 -23.48 -9.73
C PHE A 81 -16.56 -24.75 -9.89
N VAL A 82 -16.78 -25.43 -11.00
CA VAL A 82 -15.86 -26.49 -11.43
C VAL A 82 -14.56 -25.77 -11.83
N PHE A 83 -13.49 -25.99 -11.07
CA PHE A 83 -12.17 -25.47 -11.37
C PHE A 83 -11.71 -26.02 -12.73
N ASP A 84 -12.03 -25.28 -13.79
CA ASP A 84 -11.50 -25.56 -15.11
C ASP A 84 -10.07 -25.03 -15.19
N ARG A 85 -9.13 -25.94 -15.41
CA ARG A 85 -7.70 -25.60 -15.58
C ARG A 85 -7.49 -24.51 -16.65
N ALA A 86 -8.31 -24.48 -17.69
CA ALA A 86 -8.23 -23.48 -18.76
C ALA A 86 -8.51 -22.07 -18.22
N ARG A 87 -9.44 -21.91 -17.27
CA ARG A 87 -9.78 -20.62 -16.65
C ARG A 87 -8.72 -20.14 -15.65
N LEU A 88 -7.96 -21.05 -15.06
CA LEU A 88 -6.90 -20.73 -14.11
C LEU A 88 -5.59 -20.31 -14.80
N ARG A 89 -5.36 -20.70 -16.04
CA ARG A 89 -4.10 -20.44 -16.76
C ARG A 89 -3.82 -18.97 -16.96
N GLY A 90 -4.82 -18.17 -17.32
CA GLY A 90 -4.67 -16.74 -17.53
C GLY A 90 -4.21 -16.02 -16.25
N PRO A 91 -4.98 -16.10 -15.16
CA PRO A 91 -4.59 -15.54 -13.88
C PRO A 91 -3.25 -16.06 -13.35
N ALA A 92 -2.99 -17.37 -13.47
CA ALA A 92 -1.73 -17.96 -13.03
C ALA A 92 -0.51 -17.43 -13.79
N ARG A 93 -0.62 -17.25 -15.10
CA ARG A 93 0.45 -16.68 -15.93
C ARG A 93 0.71 -15.21 -15.65
N GLY A 94 -0.32 -14.44 -15.36
CA GLY A 94 -0.21 -13.01 -15.08
C GLY A 94 0.30 -12.69 -13.65
N LEU A 95 0.24 -13.64 -12.75
CA LEU A 95 0.56 -13.42 -11.33
C LEU A 95 1.99 -12.94 -11.08
N PRO A 96 3.06 -13.53 -11.68
CA PRO A 96 4.42 -13.08 -11.48
C PRO A 96 4.62 -11.62 -11.89
N LYS A 97 4.06 -11.22 -13.03
CA LYS A 97 4.14 -9.83 -13.49
C LYS A 97 3.39 -8.87 -12.59
N CYS A 98 2.20 -9.23 -12.16
CA CYS A 98 1.42 -8.42 -11.23
C CYS A 98 2.17 -8.23 -9.89
N PHE A 99 2.76 -9.29 -9.37
CA PHE A 99 3.58 -9.23 -8.16
C PHE A 99 4.81 -8.32 -8.33
N GLU A 100 5.48 -8.40 -9.48
CA GLU A 100 6.61 -7.53 -9.80
C GLU A 100 6.19 -6.05 -9.86
N ASP A 101 5.06 -5.76 -10.52
CA ASP A 101 4.53 -4.41 -10.63
C ASP A 101 4.13 -3.83 -9.27
N VAL A 102 3.48 -4.63 -8.41
CA VAL A 102 3.15 -4.25 -7.02
C VAL A 102 4.42 -3.97 -6.22
N SER A 103 5.40 -4.85 -6.30
CA SER A 103 6.66 -4.71 -5.58
C SER A 103 7.40 -3.45 -6.00
N ARG A 104 7.42 -3.14 -7.28
CA ARG A 104 8.03 -1.92 -7.82
C ARG A 104 7.31 -0.66 -7.34
N ASP A 105 5.99 -0.66 -7.34
CA ASP A 105 5.20 0.49 -6.89
C ASP A 105 5.37 0.73 -5.38
N LEU A 106 5.35 -0.32 -4.58
CA LEU A 106 5.58 -0.23 -3.14
C LEU A 106 7.00 0.23 -2.82
N GLN A 107 7.99 -0.23 -3.57
CA GLN A 107 9.36 0.23 -3.42
C GLN A 107 9.50 1.73 -3.74
N ALA A 108 8.89 2.19 -4.82
CA ALA A 108 8.89 3.60 -5.17
C ALA A 108 8.20 4.47 -4.11
N PHE A 109 7.10 4.00 -3.55
CA PHE A 109 6.41 4.69 -2.46
C PHE A 109 7.23 4.71 -1.16
N ARG A 110 7.90 3.59 -0.85
CA ARG A 110 8.86 3.53 0.27
C ARG A 110 9.97 4.56 0.13
N GLU A 111 10.59 4.66 -1.04
CA GLU A 111 11.62 5.66 -1.33
C GLU A 111 11.11 7.10 -1.17
N PHE A 112 9.86 7.34 -1.56
CA PHE A 112 9.20 8.63 -1.31
C PHE A 112 9.09 8.93 0.20
N LEU A 113 8.63 7.95 1.00
CA LEU A 113 8.54 8.10 2.45
C LEU A 113 9.92 8.33 3.10
N GLU A 114 10.93 7.62 2.65
CA GLU A 114 12.32 7.76 3.14
C GLU A 114 12.88 9.16 2.83
N ARG A 115 12.55 9.76 1.70
CA ARG A 115 12.92 11.14 1.37
C ARG A 115 12.24 12.17 2.25
N LEU A 116 11.03 11.89 2.71
CA LEU A 116 10.33 12.75 3.68
C LEU A 116 10.93 12.64 5.08
N HIS A 117 11.47 11.48 5.44
CA HIS A 117 12.03 11.18 6.75
C HIS A 117 13.41 10.50 6.59
N PRO A 118 14.47 11.25 6.24
CA PRO A 118 15.81 10.68 6.04
C PRO A 118 16.38 10.02 7.30
N GLU A 119 15.83 10.30 8.47
CA GLU A 119 16.25 9.72 9.75
C GLU A 119 15.78 8.27 9.96
N ILE A 120 14.73 7.83 9.27
CA ILE A 120 14.22 6.45 9.36
C ILE A 120 15.13 5.48 8.61
N SER A 121 15.79 5.95 7.54
CA SER A 121 16.71 5.12 6.73
C SER A 121 17.96 4.68 7.48
N SER A 122 18.42 5.44 8.47
CA SER A 122 19.63 5.13 9.23
C SER A 122 19.44 4.04 10.29
N SER A 123 18.19 3.74 10.65
CA SER A 123 17.89 2.74 11.69
C SER A 123 17.88 1.30 11.16
N THR A 124 17.71 1.11 9.85
CA THR A 124 17.59 -0.24 9.25
C THR A 124 18.95 -0.85 8.89
N GLN A 125 20.02 -0.07 8.85
CA GLN A 125 21.37 -0.57 8.56
C GLN A 125 22.16 -1.02 9.80
N GLY A 126 21.58 -0.94 10.98
CA GLY A 126 22.24 -1.28 12.24
C GLY A 126 22.02 -2.70 12.76
N GLU A 127 21.20 -3.52 12.14
CA GLU A 127 20.85 -4.85 12.64
C GLU A 127 21.44 -6.04 11.84
N GLU A 128 22.29 -5.80 10.87
CA GLU A 128 23.06 -6.88 10.20
C GLU A 128 24.55 -6.83 10.55
N GLN A 129 24.83 -7.02 11.83
CA GLN A 129 26.18 -7.45 12.26
C GLN A 129 26.08 -8.41 13.44
#